data_68510f32166683c117882fc902258b7c
#
_entry.id   68510f32166683c117882fc902258b7c
#
_cell.length_a   1.000
_cell.length_b   1.000
_cell.length_c   1.000
_cell.angle_alpha   90.00
_cell.angle_beta   90.00
_cell.angle_gamma   90.00
#
_symmetry.space_group_name_H-M   'P 1'
#
loop_
_entity.id
_entity.type
_entity.pdbx_description
1 polymer ?
#
loop_
_entity_poly.entity_id
_entity_poly.type
_entity_poly.pdbx_seq_one_letter_code
_entity_poly.pdbx_strand_id
1 'polypeptide(L)'
;MYFVAFVSLTLQITGLVGDHGILPAGGFLERAHAAYGSGAYRLFPTLCWLGTGDGALRALGWAGAALAVLLMAGVAQGPVLMLLWLCYLSLAVVGQTFLWFQWDGLLLETGLLAVWYAPTQLRPSLARERVPSTAMRWLVWGLVFRLMVLSGITKLASGDPTWLHLTALDYHFWTQPLPPWPAWYAHWLPDWTHRAMTLAIIAIELFAPWLIVVPERWGGRRARYAACGLLVLGQLGIALTGNYGFFNLLAIVLCLSLLDDAALERVLPIRLAAGDPELRCKQYAVRGLAPLLALLGVLAFAREIAQTLPGTRGGGAFANPLLDAVAPLRSVNGYGLFRVMTTERFEIVIEGGADSVHWREYRFRWKPGDPTRRPAFVAPHMPRLDWQMWFAALNPEGAREWLVPLLRHLLVGTPEVLALLGENPFPGAPPRYVRLVYYRYRFSTPTERATSGAWWQRERVGYLTAPLSLEGSLPPR
;
A
#
# COMPACT_ATOMS: atom_id res chain seq x y z
N MET A 1 3.76 -5.71 11.67
CA MET A 1 3.52 -5.31 10.29
C MET A 1 3.54 -6.53 9.36
N TYR A 2 4.61 -7.28 9.26
CA TYR A 2 4.68 -8.48 8.40
C TYR A 2 3.53 -9.47 8.63
N PHE A 3 3.18 -9.77 9.88
CA PHE A 3 2.06 -10.67 10.20
C PHE A 3 0.76 -10.21 9.52
N VAL A 4 0.41 -8.93 9.68
CA VAL A 4 -0.78 -8.34 9.05
C VAL A 4 -0.71 -8.39 7.52
N ALA A 5 0.46 -8.04 6.95
CA ALA A 5 0.66 -8.03 5.50
C ALA A 5 0.50 -9.45 4.89
N PHE A 6 1.14 -10.46 5.50
CA PHE A 6 1.05 -11.84 5.03
C PHE A 6 -0.35 -12.43 5.20
N VAL A 7 -0.99 -12.29 6.36
CA VAL A 7 -2.35 -12.80 6.59
C VAL A 7 -3.32 -12.15 5.62
N SER A 8 -3.29 -10.80 5.52
CA SER A 8 -4.17 -10.07 4.60
C SER A 8 -4.01 -10.51 3.15
N LEU A 9 -2.78 -10.79 2.70
CA LEU A 9 -2.49 -11.24 1.34
C LEU A 9 -2.89 -12.70 1.12
N THR A 10 -2.55 -13.59 2.05
CA THR A 10 -2.78 -15.04 1.91
C THR A 10 -4.27 -15.38 1.76
N LEU A 11 -5.16 -14.58 2.38
CA LEU A 11 -6.61 -14.75 2.25
C LEU A 11 -7.14 -14.42 0.85
N GLN A 12 -6.35 -13.77 -0.01
CA GLN A 12 -6.76 -13.29 -1.32
C GLN A 12 -5.91 -13.88 -2.46
N ILE A 13 -4.71 -14.41 -2.15
CA ILE A 13 -3.63 -14.66 -3.11
C ILE A 13 -4.06 -15.57 -4.25
N THR A 14 -4.83 -16.62 -3.96
CA THR A 14 -5.26 -17.59 -4.97
C THR A 14 -6.26 -17.00 -5.97
N GLY A 15 -7.21 -16.19 -5.51
CA GLY A 15 -8.12 -15.49 -6.41
C GLY A 15 -7.44 -14.39 -7.24
N LEU A 16 -6.34 -13.82 -6.74
CA LEU A 16 -5.60 -12.78 -7.45
C LEU A 16 -4.61 -13.38 -8.47
N VAL A 17 -3.73 -14.31 -8.02
CA VAL A 17 -2.61 -14.80 -8.84
C VAL A 17 -2.40 -16.32 -8.76
N GLY A 18 -3.35 -17.07 -8.20
CA GLY A 18 -3.33 -18.54 -8.20
C GLY A 18 -3.52 -19.14 -9.59
N ASP A 19 -3.55 -20.46 -9.68
CA ASP A 19 -3.68 -21.18 -10.94
C ASP A 19 -4.94 -20.80 -11.72
N HIS A 20 -6.03 -20.52 -11.00
CA HIS A 20 -7.30 -20.02 -11.53
C HIS A 20 -7.60 -18.58 -11.07
N GLY A 21 -6.58 -17.83 -10.70
CA GLY A 21 -6.69 -16.43 -10.30
C GLY A 21 -6.81 -15.48 -11.50
N ILE A 22 -7.07 -14.21 -11.22
CA ILE A 22 -7.23 -13.16 -12.25
C ILE A 22 -5.99 -13.05 -13.13
N LEU A 23 -4.77 -13.07 -12.54
CA LEU A 23 -3.47 -12.98 -13.25
C LEU A 23 -2.54 -14.11 -12.76
N PRO A 24 -2.63 -15.33 -13.29
CA PRO A 24 -1.86 -16.48 -12.80
C PRO A 24 -0.34 -16.24 -12.76
N ALA A 25 0.27 -16.51 -11.60
CA ALA A 25 1.69 -16.35 -11.36
C ALA A 25 2.56 -17.23 -12.28
N GLY A 26 2.10 -18.45 -12.57
CA GLY A 26 2.78 -19.38 -13.48
C GLY A 26 2.93 -18.79 -14.87
N GLY A 27 1.83 -18.35 -15.47
CA GLY A 27 1.84 -17.74 -16.80
C GLY A 27 2.63 -16.44 -16.86
N PHE A 28 2.70 -15.66 -15.75
CA PHE A 28 3.57 -14.49 -15.65
C PHE A 28 5.06 -14.88 -15.72
N LEU A 29 5.50 -15.85 -14.91
CA LEU A 29 6.89 -16.29 -14.89
C LEU A 29 7.32 -16.99 -16.18
N GLU A 30 6.43 -17.76 -16.81
CA GLU A 30 6.67 -18.39 -18.11
C GLU A 30 6.93 -17.32 -19.19
N ARG A 31 6.09 -16.29 -19.26
CA ARG A 31 6.28 -15.17 -20.20
C ARG A 31 7.58 -14.40 -19.91
N ALA A 32 7.89 -14.17 -18.62
CA ALA A 32 9.13 -13.53 -18.23
C ALA A 32 10.36 -14.34 -18.67
N HIS A 33 10.33 -15.66 -18.46
CA HIS A 33 11.42 -16.55 -18.90
C HIS A 33 11.54 -16.61 -20.43
N ALA A 34 10.43 -16.67 -21.14
CA ALA A 34 10.43 -16.64 -22.62
C ALA A 34 11.02 -15.34 -23.17
N ALA A 35 10.76 -14.19 -22.50
CA ALA A 35 11.24 -12.88 -22.96
C ALA A 35 12.71 -12.61 -22.61
N TYR A 36 13.18 -13.06 -21.44
CA TYR A 36 14.49 -12.66 -20.89
C TYR A 36 15.46 -13.84 -20.66
N GLY A 37 15.05 -15.09 -20.94
CA GLY A 37 15.84 -16.28 -20.68
C GLY A 37 16.29 -16.34 -19.22
N SER A 38 17.57 -16.69 -18.98
CA SER A 38 18.15 -16.72 -17.62
C SER A 38 18.19 -15.35 -16.93
N GLY A 39 18.10 -14.26 -17.67
CA GLY A 39 18.02 -12.91 -17.10
C GLY A 39 16.74 -12.68 -16.30
N ALA A 40 15.67 -13.45 -16.55
CA ALA A 40 14.41 -13.40 -15.82
C ALA A 40 14.59 -13.59 -14.31
N TYR A 41 15.50 -14.49 -13.88
CA TYR A 41 15.75 -14.73 -12.45
C TYR A 41 16.27 -13.48 -11.71
N ARG A 42 17.06 -12.65 -12.40
CA ARG A 42 17.57 -11.39 -11.84
C ARG A 42 16.51 -10.28 -11.87
N LEU A 43 15.72 -10.21 -12.94
CA LEU A 43 14.68 -9.18 -13.10
C LEU A 43 13.46 -9.44 -12.22
N PHE A 44 13.16 -10.71 -11.95
CA PHE A 44 12.02 -11.17 -11.15
C PHE A 44 12.50 -12.10 -10.03
N PRO A 45 13.22 -11.57 -9.01
CA PRO A 45 13.77 -12.37 -7.92
C PRO A 45 12.63 -12.87 -7.02
N THR A 46 12.26 -14.13 -7.18
CA THR A 46 11.17 -14.75 -6.43
C THR A 46 11.45 -16.22 -6.13
N LEU A 47 11.04 -16.68 -4.96
CA LEU A 47 11.02 -18.11 -4.61
C LEU A 47 9.96 -18.88 -5.43
N CYS A 48 9.01 -18.17 -6.04
CA CYS A 48 7.96 -18.79 -6.86
C CYS A 48 8.49 -19.45 -8.14
N TRP A 49 9.76 -19.25 -8.52
CA TRP A 49 10.41 -20.07 -9.54
C TRP A 49 10.49 -21.56 -9.16
N LEU A 50 10.37 -21.90 -7.87
CA LEU A 50 10.33 -23.28 -7.38
C LEU A 50 8.93 -23.90 -7.48
N GLY A 51 7.89 -23.06 -7.61
CA GLY A 51 6.49 -23.48 -7.74
C GLY A 51 5.53 -22.32 -7.58
N THR A 52 4.53 -22.25 -8.47
CA THR A 52 3.52 -21.19 -8.54
C THR A 52 2.10 -21.64 -8.20
N GLY A 53 1.88 -22.96 -8.01
CA GLY A 53 0.56 -23.47 -7.70
C GLY A 53 -0.03 -22.92 -6.40
N ASP A 54 -1.35 -22.96 -6.28
CA ASP A 54 -2.12 -22.43 -5.16
C ASP A 54 -1.58 -22.87 -3.78
N GLY A 55 -1.16 -24.14 -3.67
CA GLY A 55 -0.53 -24.70 -2.46
C GLY A 55 0.77 -24.01 -2.11
N ALA A 56 1.64 -23.75 -3.11
CA ALA A 56 2.93 -23.08 -2.90
C ALA A 56 2.74 -21.61 -2.50
N LEU A 57 1.82 -20.88 -3.15
CA LEU A 57 1.52 -19.49 -2.83
C LEU A 57 0.95 -19.35 -1.40
N ARG A 58 0.02 -20.22 -1.02
CA ARG A 58 -0.54 -20.25 0.35
C ARG A 58 0.52 -20.65 1.39
N ALA A 59 1.34 -21.65 1.09
CA ALA A 59 2.42 -22.09 1.98
C ALA A 59 3.42 -20.95 2.22
N LEU A 60 3.82 -20.22 1.19
CA LEU A 60 4.74 -19.10 1.30
C LEU A 60 4.11 -17.96 2.14
N GLY A 61 2.82 -17.67 1.95
CA GLY A 61 2.09 -16.68 2.74
C GLY A 61 1.97 -17.06 4.22
N TRP A 62 1.58 -18.30 4.53
CA TRP A 62 1.46 -18.78 5.91
C TRP A 62 2.82 -18.96 6.59
N ALA A 63 3.88 -19.38 5.84
CA ALA A 63 5.24 -19.38 6.35
C ALA A 63 5.69 -17.98 6.76
N GLY A 64 5.39 -16.96 5.93
CA GLY A 64 5.65 -15.58 6.29
C GLY A 64 4.90 -15.13 7.55
N ALA A 65 3.64 -15.51 7.71
CA ALA A 65 2.87 -15.23 8.93
C ALA A 65 3.48 -15.92 10.17
N ALA A 66 3.88 -17.18 10.06
CA ALA A 66 4.53 -17.92 11.14
C ALA A 66 5.89 -17.31 11.52
N LEU A 67 6.72 -16.96 10.52
CA LEU A 67 7.98 -16.24 10.75
C LEU A 67 7.75 -14.90 11.45
N ALA A 68 6.68 -14.18 11.10
CA ALA A 68 6.34 -12.93 11.78
C ALA A 68 5.97 -13.14 13.26
N VAL A 69 5.33 -14.26 13.62
CA VAL A 69 5.11 -14.64 15.03
C VAL A 69 6.44 -14.92 15.74
N LEU A 70 7.36 -15.63 15.11
CA LEU A 70 8.72 -15.85 15.68
C LEU A 70 9.46 -14.53 15.88
N LEU A 71 9.33 -13.59 14.94
CA LEU A 71 9.91 -12.26 15.08
C LEU A 71 9.29 -11.50 16.27
N MET A 72 7.98 -11.55 16.45
CA MET A 72 7.30 -10.94 17.61
C MET A 72 7.73 -11.56 18.94
N ALA A 73 8.07 -12.85 18.94
CA ALA A 73 8.67 -13.53 20.09
C ALA A 73 10.15 -13.18 20.30
N GLY A 74 10.76 -12.37 19.41
CA GLY A 74 12.14 -11.92 19.50
C GLY A 74 13.18 -12.99 19.10
N VAL A 75 12.75 -14.12 18.53
CA VAL A 75 13.63 -15.22 18.18
C VAL A 75 14.36 -14.93 16.87
N ALA A 76 15.71 -15.05 16.88
CA ALA A 76 16.60 -14.96 15.72
C ALA A 76 16.23 -13.79 14.78
N GLN A 77 16.07 -12.58 15.33
CA GLN A 77 15.44 -11.43 14.64
C GLN A 77 16.04 -11.14 13.26
N GLY A 78 17.37 -11.07 13.12
CA GLY A 78 18.03 -10.80 11.85
C GLY A 78 17.74 -11.86 10.76
N PRO A 79 18.02 -13.14 10.98
CA PRO A 79 17.69 -14.21 10.04
C PRO A 79 16.20 -14.30 9.70
N VAL A 80 15.32 -14.16 10.71
CA VAL A 80 13.87 -14.19 10.50
C VAL A 80 13.41 -13.01 9.65
N LEU A 81 13.93 -11.81 9.87
CA LEU A 81 13.64 -10.63 9.03
C LEU A 81 14.11 -10.83 7.59
N MET A 82 15.26 -11.46 7.37
CA MET A 82 15.74 -11.78 6.02
C MET A 82 14.77 -12.74 5.31
N LEU A 83 14.32 -13.78 5.99
CA LEU A 83 13.35 -14.74 5.44
C LEU A 83 12.00 -14.08 5.17
N LEU A 84 11.52 -13.23 6.08
CA LEU A 84 10.29 -12.44 5.89
C LEU A 84 10.39 -11.52 4.67
N TRP A 85 11.52 -10.85 4.51
CA TRP A 85 11.78 -10.00 3.36
C TRP A 85 11.79 -10.80 2.05
N LEU A 86 12.47 -11.94 2.02
CA LEU A 86 12.52 -12.84 0.85
C LEU A 86 11.14 -13.39 0.50
N CYS A 87 10.37 -13.85 1.48
CA CYS A 87 9.00 -14.33 1.27
C CYS A 87 8.10 -13.23 0.72
N TYR A 88 8.17 -12.01 1.31
CA TYR A 88 7.31 -10.90 0.88
C TYR A 88 7.70 -10.38 -0.50
N LEU A 89 9.01 -10.26 -0.79
CA LEU A 89 9.51 -9.92 -2.13
C LEU A 89 9.00 -10.92 -3.16
N SER A 90 9.07 -12.21 -2.84
CA SER A 90 8.62 -13.28 -3.73
C SER A 90 7.15 -13.15 -4.11
N LEU A 91 6.28 -12.94 -3.11
CA LEU A 91 4.86 -12.70 -3.35
C LEU A 91 4.59 -11.37 -4.06
N ALA A 92 5.37 -10.32 -3.72
CA ALA A 92 5.23 -9.02 -4.35
C ALA A 92 5.60 -9.05 -5.84
N VAL A 93 6.60 -9.84 -6.24
CA VAL A 93 6.99 -10.02 -7.64
C VAL A 93 5.87 -10.68 -8.44
N VAL A 94 5.37 -11.83 -7.98
CA VAL A 94 4.31 -12.57 -8.71
C VAL A 94 2.93 -11.97 -8.53
N GLY A 95 2.76 -11.09 -7.56
CA GLY A 95 1.52 -10.36 -7.30
C GLY A 95 1.17 -9.30 -8.34
N GLN A 96 2.10 -9.01 -9.24
CA GLN A 96 1.92 -8.13 -10.40
C GLN A 96 1.26 -6.80 -9.98
N THR A 97 0.25 -6.33 -10.70
CA THR A 97 -0.45 -5.07 -10.38
C THR A 97 -1.12 -5.07 -8.99
N PHE A 98 -1.49 -6.22 -8.45
CA PHE A 98 -2.15 -6.30 -7.13
C PHE A 98 -1.21 -6.02 -5.96
N LEU A 99 0.12 -6.08 -6.16
CA LEU A 99 1.14 -5.79 -5.16
C LEU A 99 2.12 -4.68 -5.60
N TRP A 100 1.64 -3.73 -6.42
CA TRP A 100 2.41 -2.58 -6.89
C TRP A 100 2.08 -1.29 -6.13
N PHE A 101 1.78 -1.38 -4.84
CA PHE A 101 1.43 -0.22 -4.02
C PHE A 101 2.62 0.27 -3.20
N GLN A 102 2.61 1.56 -2.84
CA GLN A 102 3.70 2.17 -2.07
C GLN A 102 3.92 1.52 -0.69
N TRP A 103 2.87 1.00 -0.05
CA TRP A 103 3.03 0.29 1.23
C TRP A 103 3.74 -1.06 1.08
N ASP A 104 3.63 -1.75 -0.04
CA ASP A 104 4.38 -2.97 -0.32
C ASP A 104 5.87 -2.63 -0.49
N GLY A 105 6.20 -1.58 -1.24
CA GLY A 105 7.55 -1.05 -1.35
C GLY A 105 8.11 -0.55 -0.02
N LEU A 106 7.30 0.16 0.78
CA LEU A 106 7.71 0.63 2.10
C LEU A 106 7.99 -0.53 3.06
N LEU A 107 7.18 -1.60 3.03
CA LEU A 107 7.42 -2.80 3.85
C LEU A 107 8.71 -3.51 3.45
N LEU A 108 8.98 -3.64 2.14
CA LEU A 108 10.21 -4.25 1.62
C LEU A 108 11.45 -3.40 1.98
N GLU A 109 11.39 -2.08 1.82
CA GLU A 109 12.49 -1.20 2.18
C GLU A 109 12.74 -1.17 3.68
N THR A 110 11.67 -1.05 4.48
CA THR A 110 11.76 -1.14 5.95
C THR A 110 12.32 -2.49 6.39
N GLY A 111 11.87 -3.58 5.77
CA GLY A 111 12.32 -4.92 6.08
C GLY A 111 13.80 -5.13 5.80
N LEU A 112 14.30 -4.67 4.66
CA LEU A 112 15.72 -4.73 4.32
C LEU A 112 16.58 -3.93 5.33
N LEU A 113 16.16 -2.72 5.71
CA LEU A 113 16.84 -1.95 6.74
C LEU A 113 16.77 -2.64 8.10
N ALA A 114 15.63 -3.25 8.44
CA ALA A 114 15.42 -3.94 9.71
C ALA A 114 16.32 -5.16 9.87
N VAL A 115 16.66 -5.90 8.81
CA VAL A 115 17.64 -7.00 8.84
C VAL A 115 18.97 -6.56 9.43
N TRP A 116 19.44 -5.39 9.00
CA TRP A 116 20.72 -4.82 9.45
C TRP A 116 20.61 -4.06 10.77
N TYR A 117 19.42 -3.57 11.08
CA TYR A 117 19.12 -2.87 12.33
C TYR A 117 18.96 -3.83 13.50
N ALA A 118 18.33 -4.99 13.28
CA ALA A 118 18.04 -6.00 14.31
C ALA A 118 19.31 -6.55 14.97
N PRO A 119 19.28 -6.89 16.27
CA PRO A 119 20.42 -7.51 16.95
C PRO A 119 20.74 -8.90 16.41
N THR A 120 22.00 -9.32 16.54
CA THR A 120 22.45 -10.65 16.08
C THR A 120 22.14 -11.79 17.05
N GLN A 121 21.50 -11.49 18.17
CA GLN A 121 21.13 -12.49 19.18
C GLN A 121 20.05 -13.43 18.67
N LEU A 122 20.22 -14.74 18.96
CA LEU A 122 19.24 -15.75 18.57
C LEU A 122 18.10 -15.90 19.57
N ARG A 123 18.30 -15.50 20.82
CA ARG A 123 17.29 -15.58 21.88
C ARG A 123 16.95 -14.16 22.39
N PRO A 124 15.67 -13.92 22.69
CA PRO A 124 15.26 -12.62 23.20
C PRO A 124 15.89 -12.35 24.58
N SER A 125 16.37 -11.15 24.77
CA SER A 125 16.89 -10.68 26.04
C SER A 125 16.81 -9.15 26.11
N LEU A 126 15.70 -8.62 26.63
CA LEU A 126 15.52 -7.18 26.78
C LEU A 126 16.61 -6.52 27.64
N ALA A 127 17.17 -7.28 28.61
CA ALA A 127 18.19 -6.76 29.52
C ALA A 127 19.61 -6.73 28.92
N ARG A 128 19.85 -7.45 27.81
CA ARG A 128 21.18 -7.61 27.17
C ARG A 128 21.11 -7.54 25.65
N GLU A 129 20.11 -6.85 25.13
CA GLU A 129 19.96 -6.71 23.68
C GLU A 129 21.09 -5.87 23.10
N ARG A 130 21.67 -6.30 21.97
CA ARG A 130 22.76 -5.58 21.34
C ARG A 130 22.29 -4.28 20.74
N VAL A 131 23.08 -3.22 20.98
CA VAL A 131 22.74 -1.87 20.51
C VAL A 131 22.85 -1.80 18.98
N PRO A 132 21.80 -1.35 18.28
CA PRO A 132 21.85 -1.16 16.83
C PRO A 132 22.94 -0.16 16.42
N SER A 133 23.52 -0.39 15.25
CA SER A 133 24.49 0.54 14.65
C SER A 133 23.89 1.93 14.47
N THR A 134 24.63 2.95 14.87
CA THR A 134 24.24 4.35 14.65
C THR A 134 23.98 4.65 13.16
N ALA A 135 24.77 4.08 12.25
CA ALA A 135 24.57 4.25 10.81
C ALA A 135 23.22 3.70 10.35
N MET A 136 22.84 2.48 10.82
CA MET A 136 21.55 1.89 10.47
C MET A 136 20.38 2.69 11.08
N ARG A 137 20.53 3.22 12.28
CA ARG A 137 19.54 4.11 12.90
C ARG A 137 19.31 5.35 12.03
N TRP A 138 20.37 5.98 11.55
CA TRP A 138 20.25 7.12 10.64
C TRP A 138 19.61 6.77 9.30
N LEU A 139 19.82 5.55 8.77
CA LEU A 139 19.13 5.10 7.56
C LEU A 139 17.62 4.93 7.78
N VAL A 140 17.21 4.37 8.91
CA VAL A 140 15.78 4.27 9.28
C VAL A 140 15.17 5.68 9.45
N TRP A 141 15.86 6.59 10.13
CA TRP A 141 15.43 7.98 10.24
C TRP A 141 15.40 8.70 8.89
N GLY A 142 16.37 8.41 8.02
CA GLY A 142 16.40 8.90 6.64
C GLY A 142 15.22 8.38 5.81
N LEU A 143 14.77 7.15 6.06
CA LEU A 143 13.54 6.63 5.44
C LEU A 143 12.30 7.38 5.93
N VAL A 144 12.17 7.64 7.25
CA VAL A 144 11.08 8.48 7.79
C VAL A 144 11.11 9.87 7.16
N PHE A 145 12.28 10.50 7.13
CA PHE A 145 12.47 11.82 6.53
C PHE A 145 12.03 11.83 5.06
N ARG A 146 12.53 10.89 4.28
CA ARG A 146 12.23 10.78 2.84
C ARG A 146 10.75 10.52 2.59
N LEU A 147 10.14 9.58 3.33
CA LEU A 147 8.72 9.27 3.23
C LEU A 147 7.85 10.52 3.43
N MET A 148 8.09 11.28 4.47
CA MET A 148 7.26 12.43 4.83
C MET A 148 7.55 13.65 3.95
N VAL A 149 8.81 14.00 3.77
CA VAL A 149 9.18 15.19 2.96
C VAL A 149 8.77 15.02 1.49
N LEU A 150 8.97 13.84 0.90
CA LEU A 150 8.50 13.59 -0.46
C LEU A 150 6.98 13.65 -0.56
N SER A 151 6.25 13.12 0.42
CA SER A 151 4.78 13.23 0.44
C SER A 151 4.30 14.69 0.43
N GLY A 152 4.96 15.57 1.19
CA GLY A 152 4.65 17.00 1.19
C GLY A 152 5.11 17.72 -0.08
N ILE A 153 6.34 17.48 -0.53
CA ILE A 153 6.88 18.12 -1.75
C ILE A 153 6.05 17.75 -2.97
N THR A 154 5.72 16.47 -3.15
CA THR A 154 4.98 16.01 -4.34
C THR A 154 3.59 16.61 -4.45
N LYS A 155 2.91 16.88 -3.33
CA LYS A 155 1.62 17.59 -3.31
C LYS A 155 1.75 19.02 -3.84
N LEU A 156 2.75 19.77 -3.38
CA LEU A 156 2.94 21.16 -3.81
C LEU A 156 3.56 21.26 -5.21
N ALA A 157 4.55 20.41 -5.53
CA ALA A 157 5.24 20.44 -6.80
C ALA A 157 4.42 19.86 -7.98
N SER A 158 3.34 19.14 -7.70
CA SER A 158 2.44 18.62 -8.75
C SER A 158 1.71 19.71 -9.53
N GLY A 159 1.58 20.91 -8.94
CA GLY A 159 0.78 22.01 -9.50
C GLY A 159 -0.72 21.78 -9.36
N ASP A 160 -1.17 20.82 -8.56
CA ASP A 160 -2.59 20.59 -8.32
C ASP A 160 -3.21 21.75 -7.53
N PRO A 161 -4.22 22.45 -8.09
CA PRO A 161 -4.82 23.61 -7.45
C PRO A 161 -5.50 23.30 -6.12
N THR A 162 -5.95 22.07 -5.90
CA THR A 162 -6.62 21.69 -4.64
C THR A 162 -5.67 21.74 -3.45
N TRP A 163 -4.41 21.32 -3.62
CA TRP A 163 -3.37 21.46 -2.61
C TRP A 163 -2.95 22.92 -2.41
N LEU A 164 -2.77 23.64 -3.52
CA LEU A 164 -2.32 25.04 -3.48
C LEU A 164 -3.37 25.97 -2.85
N HIS A 165 -4.65 25.70 -3.06
CA HIS A 165 -5.76 26.49 -2.50
C HIS A 165 -6.30 25.93 -1.18
N LEU A 166 -5.66 24.87 -0.62
CA LEU A 166 -6.04 24.20 0.63
C LEU A 166 -7.47 23.60 0.60
N THR A 167 -7.95 23.20 -0.57
CA THR A 167 -9.28 22.59 -0.78
C THR A 167 -9.22 21.07 -0.99
N ALA A 168 -8.05 20.46 -0.85
CA ALA A 168 -7.87 19.03 -1.12
C ALA A 168 -8.80 18.15 -0.27
N LEU A 169 -9.04 18.48 1.00
CA LEU A 169 -9.91 17.70 1.88
C LEU A 169 -11.41 17.85 1.59
N ASP A 170 -11.84 18.89 0.82
CA ASP A 170 -13.20 18.99 0.33
C ASP A 170 -13.58 17.82 -0.58
N TYR A 171 -12.57 17.23 -1.22
CA TYR A 171 -12.72 16.11 -2.14
C TYR A 171 -12.24 14.78 -1.53
N HIS A 172 -11.10 14.79 -0.82
CA HIS A 172 -10.41 13.59 -0.39
C HIS A 172 -11.29 12.59 0.36
N PHE A 173 -12.13 13.05 1.29
CA PHE A 173 -12.89 12.16 2.15
C PHE A 173 -13.84 11.22 1.40
N TRP A 174 -14.38 11.63 0.26
CA TRP A 174 -15.32 10.82 -0.52
C TRP A 174 -14.74 10.26 -1.81
N THR A 175 -13.63 10.83 -2.31
CA THR A 175 -13.01 10.38 -3.56
C THR A 175 -11.88 9.36 -3.35
N GLN A 176 -11.35 9.20 -2.12
CA GLN A 176 -10.33 8.20 -1.81
C GLN A 176 -10.82 6.77 -2.08
N PRO A 177 -9.93 5.76 -2.32
CA PRO A 177 -10.32 4.42 -2.76
C PRO A 177 -11.39 3.76 -1.90
N LEU A 178 -11.15 3.64 -0.60
CA LEU A 178 -12.05 2.97 0.35
C LEU A 178 -12.34 3.89 1.54
N PRO A 179 -13.25 4.87 1.41
CA PRO A 179 -13.59 5.73 2.53
C PRO A 179 -14.23 4.92 3.66
N PRO A 180 -13.79 5.05 4.92
CA PRO A 180 -14.50 4.51 6.06
C PRO A 180 -15.63 5.44 6.49
N TRP A 181 -16.54 4.96 7.34
CA TRP A 181 -17.66 5.77 7.82
C TRP A 181 -17.27 7.10 8.50
N PRO A 182 -16.11 7.25 9.21
CA PRO A 182 -15.73 8.55 9.75
C PRO A 182 -15.45 9.59 8.68
N ALA A 183 -15.03 9.18 7.47
CA ALA A 183 -14.80 10.09 6.36
C ALA A 183 -16.07 10.84 5.95
N TRP A 184 -17.25 10.21 6.07
CA TRP A 184 -18.51 10.86 5.80
C TRP A 184 -18.76 12.03 6.78
N TYR A 185 -18.50 11.84 8.09
CA TYR A 185 -18.63 12.92 9.07
C TYR A 185 -17.57 14.00 8.86
N ALA A 186 -16.33 13.61 8.57
CA ALA A 186 -15.26 14.55 8.29
C ALA A 186 -15.56 15.43 7.06
N HIS A 187 -16.20 14.87 6.03
CA HIS A 187 -16.59 15.60 4.83
C HIS A 187 -17.60 16.73 5.11
N TRP A 188 -18.47 16.58 6.11
CA TRP A 188 -19.48 17.57 6.46
C TRP A 188 -19.02 18.57 7.54
N LEU A 189 -17.73 18.58 7.88
CA LEU A 189 -17.17 19.66 8.71
C LEU A 189 -17.14 20.97 7.92
N PRO A 190 -17.14 22.13 8.61
CA PRO A 190 -17.04 23.44 7.95
C PRO A 190 -15.77 23.59 7.09
N ASP A 191 -15.84 24.30 5.99
CA ASP A 191 -14.74 24.49 5.01
C ASP A 191 -13.44 24.98 5.64
N TRP A 192 -13.53 25.87 6.66
CA TRP A 192 -12.34 26.35 7.35
C TRP A 192 -11.57 25.23 8.07
N THR A 193 -12.25 24.16 8.53
CA THR A 193 -11.61 23.00 9.14
C THR A 193 -10.87 22.17 8.10
N HIS A 194 -11.43 21.99 6.91
CA HIS A 194 -10.76 21.31 5.80
C HIS A 194 -9.49 22.05 5.40
N ARG A 195 -9.56 23.38 5.27
CA ARG A 195 -8.38 24.21 4.98
C ARG A 195 -7.33 24.11 6.06
N ALA A 196 -7.74 24.18 7.34
CA ALA A 196 -6.83 24.06 8.48
C ALA A 196 -6.15 22.67 8.53
N MET A 197 -6.92 21.60 8.31
CA MET A 197 -6.38 20.23 8.28
C MET A 197 -5.46 20.00 7.07
N THR A 198 -5.82 20.55 5.89
CA THR A 198 -4.96 20.49 4.69
C THR A 198 -3.63 21.19 4.94
N LEU A 199 -3.66 22.40 5.51
CA LEU A 199 -2.45 23.14 5.89
C LEU A 199 -1.63 22.37 6.93
N ALA A 200 -2.30 21.80 7.94
CA ALA A 200 -1.64 21.06 9.02
C ALA A 200 -0.91 19.82 8.48
N ILE A 201 -1.52 19.02 7.59
CA ILE A 201 -0.86 17.83 7.04
C ILE A 201 0.33 18.22 6.16
N ILE A 202 0.20 19.25 5.31
CA ILE A 202 1.32 19.77 4.51
C ILE A 202 2.45 20.25 5.42
N ALA A 203 2.13 21.00 6.47
CA ALA A 203 3.11 21.50 7.42
C ALA A 203 3.80 20.39 8.19
N ILE A 204 3.06 19.38 8.65
CA ILE A 204 3.62 18.21 9.33
C ILE A 204 4.56 17.44 8.39
N GLU A 205 4.13 17.16 7.16
CA GLU A 205 4.93 16.40 6.19
C GLU A 205 6.21 17.15 5.76
N LEU A 206 6.16 18.45 5.60
CA LEU A 206 7.30 19.25 5.15
C LEU A 206 8.25 19.67 6.26
N PHE A 207 7.74 20.03 7.42
CA PHE A 207 8.58 20.67 8.46
C PHE A 207 8.92 19.76 9.64
N ALA A 208 8.00 18.87 10.07
CA ALA A 208 8.30 18.00 11.22
C ALA A 208 9.51 17.06 10.99
N PRO A 209 9.77 16.53 9.78
CA PRO A 209 10.95 15.69 9.55
C PRO A 209 12.29 16.38 9.80
N TRP A 210 12.38 17.71 9.63
CA TRP A 210 13.61 18.46 9.91
C TRP A 210 14.01 18.47 11.38
N LEU A 211 13.05 18.25 12.28
CA LEU A 211 13.34 18.09 13.70
C LEU A 211 14.15 16.82 13.99
N ILE A 212 14.18 15.83 13.08
CA ILE A 212 14.96 14.59 13.21
C ILE A 212 16.47 14.89 13.17
N VAL A 213 16.87 15.86 12.34
CA VAL A 213 18.29 16.19 12.09
C VAL A 213 18.83 17.29 13.00
N VAL A 214 18.02 17.81 13.93
CA VAL A 214 18.48 18.83 14.90
C VAL A 214 19.62 18.26 15.76
N PRO A 215 20.77 18.94 15.87
CA PRO A 215 21.89 18.48 16.68
C PRO A 215 21.57 18.39 18.17
N GLU A 216 22.18 17.42 18.88
CA GLU A 216 21.96 17.22 20.32
C GLU A 216 22.24 18.48 21.16
N ARG A 217 23.26 19.25 20.77
CA ARG A 217 23.60 20.53 21.43
C ARG A 217 22.49 21.59 21.39
N TRP A 218 21.54 21.46 20.45
CA TRP A 218 20.39 22.34 20.31
C TRP A 218 19.09 21.66 20.76
N GLY A 219 19.17 20.60 21.57
CA GLY A 219 18.00 19.88 22.05
C GLY A 219 17.47 18.83 21.13
N GLY A 220 18.32 18.23 20.27
CA GLY A 220 17.96 17.27 19.23
C GLY A 220 17.09 16.11 19.72
N ARG A 221 17.32 15.60 20.95
CA ARG A 221 16.47 14.56 21.54
C ARG A 221 15.01 15.02 21.71
N ARG A 222 14.78 16.23 22.24
CA ARG A 222 13.42 16.78 22.40
C ARG A 222 12.77 17.08 21.05
N ALA A 223 13.58 17.56 20.09
CA ALA A 223 13.13 17.81 18.73
C ALA A 223 12.65 16.51 18.06
N ARG A 224 13.38 15.39 18.20
CA ARG A 224 12.96 14.08 17.70
C ARG A 224 11.67 13.58 18.35
N TYR A 225 11.47 13.81 19.64
CA TYR A 225 10.20 13.45 20.30
C TYR A 225 9.04 14.27 19.75
N ALA A 226 9.26 15.56 19.52
CA ALA A 226 8.25 16.41 18.86
C ALA A 226 7.98 15.95 17.43
N ALA A 227 9.01 15.61 16.64
CA ALA A 227 8.84 15.01 15.32
C ALA A 227 8.00 13.74 15.39
N CYS A 228 8.35 12.81 16.28
CA CYS A 228 7.58 11.57 16.45
C CYS A 228 6.11 11.87 16.76
N GLY A 229 5.83 12.74 17.72
CA GLY A 229 4.45 13.10 18.09
C GLY A 229 3.66 13.72 16.95
N LEU A 230 4.23 14.69 16.24
CA LEU A 230 3.58 15.36 15.10
C LEU A 230 3.31 14.39 13.94
N LEU A 231 4.32 13.58 13.57
CA LEU A 231 4.20 12.62 12.48
C LEU A 231 3.19 11.52 12.81
N VAL A 232 3.20 10.99 14.03
CA VAL A 232 2.21 10.00 14.50
C VAL A 232 0.81 10.60 14.50
N LEU A 233 0.64 11.84 14.99
CA LEU A 233 -0.66 12.53 14.96
C LEU A 233 -1.20 12.66 13.54
N GLY A 234 -0.36 13.06 12.58
CA GLY A 234 -0.73 13.12 11.17
C GLY A 234 -1.17 11.75 10.63
N GLN A 235 -0.41 10.69 10.91
CA GLN A 235 -0.75 9.33 10.48
C GLN A 235 -2.04 8.80 11.11
N LEU A 236 -2.31 9.13 12.38
CA LEU A 236 -3.57 8.78 13.04
C LEU A 236 -4.76 9.51 12.42
N GLY A 237 -4.62 10.80 12.09
CA GLY A 237 -5.66 11.55 11.37
C GLY A 237 -6.03 10.90 10.03
N ILE A 238 -5.01 10.52 9.24
CA ILE A 238 -5.21 9.81 7.97
C ILE A 238 -5.86 8.43 8.20
N ALA A 239 -5.38 7.66 9.18
CA ALA A 239 -5.90 6.33 9.48
C ALA A 239 -7.35 6.34 9.96
N LEU A 240 -7.79 7.39 10.67
CA LEU A 240 -9.16 7.54 11.14
C LEU A 240 -10.15 7.83 9.99
N THR A 241 -9.69 8.48 8.94
CA THR A 241 -10.54 8.93 7.83
C THR A 241 -10.28 8.19 6.52
N GLY A 242 -9.36 7.21 6.50
CA GLY A 242 -9.00 6.45 5.30
C GLY A 242 -8.61 5.00 5.59
N ASN A 243 -8.78 4.13 4.60
CA ASN A 243 -8.40 2.73 4.64
C ASN A 243 -7.18 2.48 3.73
N TYR A 244 -5.97 2.66 4.27
CA TYR A 244 -4.71 2.48 3.54
C TYR A 244 -3.99 1.19 3.94
N GLY A 245 -4.75 0.14 4.30
CA GLY A 245 -4.23 -1.13 4.75
C GLY A 245 -3.32 -0.95 5.98
N PHE A 246 -2.12 -1.49 5.92
CA PHE A 246 -1.13 -1.38 6.99
C PHE A 246 -0.17 -0.18 6.84
N PHE A 247 -0.35 0.69 5.83
CA PHE A 247 0.58 1.78 5.54
C PHE A 247 0.77 2.74 6.71
N ASN A 248 -0.33 3.28 7.26
CA ASN A 248 -0.26 4.24 8.38
C ASN A 248 0.38 3.61 9.62
N LEU A 249 0.06 2.33 9.91
CA LEU A 249 0.67 1.61 11.03
C LEU A 249 2.17 1.42 10.82
N LEU A 250 2.61 1.11 9.60
CA LEU A 250 4.03 0.97 9.27
C LEU A 250 4.76 2.31 9.41
N ALA A 251 4.15 3.40 8.94
CA ALA A 251 4.67 4.75 9.11
C ALA A 251 4.79 5.14 10.60
N ILE A 252 3.78 4.82 11.42
CA ILE A 252 3.83 5.02 12.88
C ILE A 252 4.98 4.23 13.50
N VAL A 253 5.13 2.94 13.17
CA VAL A 253 6.24 2.11 13.68
C VAL A 253 7.60 2.70 13.30
N LEU A 254 7.76 3.21 12.09
CA LEU A 254 8.97 3.91 11.67
C LEU A 254 9.20 5.19 12.51
N CYS A 255 8.15 5.97 12.78
CA CYS A 255 8.25 7.16 13.64
C CYS A 255 8.64 6.83 15.08
N LEU A 256 8.20 5.67 15.62
CA LEU A 256 8.59 5.25 16.97
C LEU A 256 10.10 4.99 17.09
N SER A 257 10.82 4.74 16.00
CA SER A 257 12.29 4.65 16.00
C SER A 257 13.00 5.94 16.39
N LEU A 258 12.28 7.07 16.40
CA LEU A 258 12.80 8.39 16.85
C LEU A 258 12.87 8.51 18.38
N LEU A 259 12.17 7.62 19.11
CA LEU A 259 12.21 7.57 20.57
C LEU A 259 13.43 6.79 21.04
N ASP A 260 13.97 7.19 22.19
CA ASP A 260 15.02 6.47 22.90
C ASP A 260 14.47 5.74 24.14
N ASP A 261 15.34 4.93 24.78
CA ASP A 261 14.96 4.15 25.95
C ASP A 261 14.40 5.04 27.09
N ALA A 262 14.96 6.24 27.28
CA ALA A 262 14.49 7.16 28.31
C ALA A 262 13.08 7.69 28.06
N ALA A 263 12.63 7.76 26.79
CA ALA A 263 11.25 8.08 26.46
C ALA A 263 10.33 6.89 26.70
N LEU A 264 10.78 5.69 26.32
CA LEU A 264 10.01 4.45 26.49
C LEU A 264 9.83 4.08 27.96
N GLU A 265 10.86 4.21 28.80
CA GLU A 265 10.78 3.94 30.24
C GLU A 265 9.79 4.85 31.00
N ARG A 266 9.46 6.02 30.45
CA ARG A 266 8.43 6.90 31.05
C ARG A 266 7.00 6.38 30.81
N VAL A 267 6.80 5.63 29.75
CA VAL A 267 5.47 5.15 29.32
C VAL A 267 5.27 3.68 29.67
N LEU A 268 6.34 2.90 29.61
CA LEU A 268 6.32 1.46 29.86
C LEU A 268 6.99 1.15 31.21
N PRO A 269 6.41 0.28 32.05
CA PRO A 269 6.99 -0.10 33.34
C PRO A 269 8.16 -1.09 33.16
N ILE A 270 9.07 -0.81 32.23
CA ILE A 270 10.23 -1.64 31.89
C ILE A 270 11.49 -0.83 32.15
N ARG A 271 12.48 -1.43 32.81
CA ARG A 271 13.83 -0.88 32.88
C ARG A 271 14.66 -1.55 31.79
N LEU A 272 15.13 -0.74 30.85
CA LEU A 272 16.04 -1.20 29.80
C LEU A 272 17.47 -1.10 30.31
N ALA A 273 18.19 -2.20 30.32
CA ALA A 273 19.62 -2.20 30.67
C ALA A 273 20.44 -1.70 29.48
N ALA A 274 21.64 -1.18 29.76
CA ALA A 274 22.60 -0.86 28.71
C ALA A 274 22.93 -2.14 27.93
N GLY A 275 22.63 -2.11 26.61
CA GLY A 275 22.81 -3.26 25.75
C GLY A 275 24.27 -3.58 25.46
N ASP A 276 24.55 -4.84 25.14
CA ASP A 276 25.88 -5.27 24.71
C ASP A 276 26.27 -4.68 23.33
N PRO A 277 27.55 -4.48 23.05
CA PRO A 277 27.99 -4.02 21.73
C PRO A 277 27.69 -5.09 20.65
N GLU A 278 27.34 -4.63 19.45
CA GLU A 278 27.09 -5.51 18.31
C GLU A 278 28.37 -6.24 17.84
N LEU A 279 28.21 -7.40 17.21
CA LEU A 279 29.34 -8.19 16.68
C LEU A 279 30.20 -7.38 15.72
N ARG A 280 31.51 -7.52 15.82
CA ARG A 280 32.48 -6.81 14.95
C ARG A 280 32.25 -7.09 13.46
N CYS A 281 31.98 -8.34 13.10
CA CYS A 281 31.70 -8.71 11.70
C CYS A 281 30.50 -7.94 11.13
N LYS A 282 29.41 -7.82 11.91
CA LYS A 282 28.24 -7.03 11.49
C LYS A 282 28.56 -5.55 11.42
N GLN A 283 29.34 -5.02 12.37
CA GLN A 283 29.76 -3.61 12.32
C GLN A 283 30.56 -3.30 11.05
N TYR A 284 31.47 -4.19 10.61
CA TYR A 284 32.21 -4.01 9.36
C TYR A 284 31.30 -4.09 8.13
N ALA A 285 30.39 -5.09 8.10
CA ALA A 285 29.40 -5.19 7.01
C ALA A 285 28.53 -3.95 6.90
N VAL A 286 28.04 -3.41 8.02
CA VAL A 286 27.24 -2.19 8.07
C VAL A 286 28.05 -0.97 7.61
N ARG A 287 29.34 -0.85 7.99
CA ARG A 287 30.19 0.26 7.53
C ARG A 287 30.34 0.31 6.01
N GLY A 288 30.38 -0.85 5.34
CA GLY A 288 30.42 -0.92 3.88
C GLY A 288 29.06 -0.68 3.23
N LEU A 289 27.99 -1.24 3.79
CA LEU A 289 26.66 -1.21 3.22
C LEU A 289 25.93 0.13 3.44
N ALA A 290 26.10 0.75 4.60
CA ALA A 290 25.33 1.95 4.96
C ALA A 290 25.57 3.14 4.00
N PRO A 291 26.79 3.45 3.55
CA PRO A 291 27.00 4.50 2.55
C PRO A 291 26.31 4.22 1.21
N LEU A 292 26.29 2.96 0.77
CA LEU A 292 25.59 2.55 -0.45
C LEU A 292 24.09 2.74 -0.31
N LEU A 293 23.48 2.27 0.79
CA LEU A 293 22.05 2.46 1.05
C LEU A 293 21.68 3.94 1.20
N ALA A 294 22.55 4.74 1.82
CA ALA A 294 22.36 6.19 1.91
C ALA A 294 22.38 6.84 0.52
N LEU A 295 23.34 6.48 -0.32
CA LEU A 295 23.43 6.98 -1.70
C LEU A 295 22.19 6.60 -2.51
N LEU A 296 21.79 5.35 -2.47
CA LEU A 296 20.57 4.88 -3.15
C LEU A 296 19.32 5.62 -2.67
N GLY A 297 19.21 5.87 -1.35
CA GLY A 297 18.13 6.66 -0.78
C GLY A 297 18.10 8.11 -1.28
N VAL A 298 19.26 8.76 -1.38
CA VAL A 298 19.38 10.12 -1.95
C VAL A 298 19.04 10.15 -3.43
N LEU A 299 19.51 9.16 -4.20
CA LEU A 299 19.19 9.05 -5.63
C LEU A 299 17.69 8.81 -5.86
N ALA A 300 17.05 7.96 -5.04
CA ALA A 300 15.60 7.73 -5.11
C ALA A 300 14.82 9.01 -4.76
N PHE A 301 15.27 9.76 -3.76
CA PHE A 301 14.69 11.05 -3.39
C PHE A 301 14.79 12.06 -4.57
N ALA A 302 15.96 12.20 -5.16
CA ALA A 302 16.18 13.11 -6.28
C ALA A 302 15.37 12.70 -7.53
N ARG A 303 15.28 11.39 -7.81
CA ARG A 303 14.45 10.86 -8.91
C ARG A 303 12.98 11.19 -8.73
N GLU A 304 12.43 11.02 -7.52
CA GLU A 304 11.02 11.30 -7.23
C GLU A 304 10.70 12.80 -7.41
N ILE A 305 11.58 13.68 -6.94
CA ILE A 305 11.41 15.13 -7.14
C ILE A 305 11.46 15.45 -8.65
N ALA A 306 12.46 14.94 -9.37
CA ALA A 306 12.60 15.18 -10.80
C ALA A 306 11.36 14.74 -11.60
N GLN A 307 10.75 13.60 -11.24
CA GLN A 307 9.53 13.09 -11.88
C GLN A 307 8.26 13.86 -11.50
N THR A 308 8.30 14.63 -10.41
CA THR A 308 7.16 15.41 -9.95
C THR A 308 7.06 16.78 -10.60
N LEU A 309 8.20 17.38 -10.94
CA LEU A 309 8.24 18.72 -11.51
C LEU A 309 7.51 18.80 -12.88
N PRO A 310 6.75 19.89 -13.14
CA PRO A 310 6.09 20.09 -14.42
C PRO A 310 7.13 20.15 -15.56
N GLY A 311 6.81 19.51 -16.69
CA GLY A 311 7.67 19.45 -17.87
C GLY A 311 8.65 18.28 -17.94
N THR A 312 8.85 17.51 -16.86
CA THR A 312 9.72 16.33 -16.82
C THR A 312 8.96 15.00 -17.01
N ARG A 313 7.68 15.05 -17.32
CA ARG A 313 6.76 13.89 -17.49
C ARG A 313 7.05 13.02 -18.72
N GLY A 314 8.30 12.87 -19.08
CA GLY A 314 8.75 11.96 -20.14
C GLY A 314 9.94 11.17 -19.64
N GLY A 315 9.72 9.97 -19.14
CA GLY A 315 10.60 8.91 -18.62
C GLY A 315 12.13 8.90 -18.85
N GLY A 316 12.73 9.88 -19.47
CA GLY A 316 14.17 9.93 -19.76
C GLY A 316 15.01 10.80 -18.84
N ALA A 317 14.40 11.65 -18.00
CA ALA A 317 15.16 12.70 -17.31
C ALA A 317 16.04 12.21 -16.12
N PHE A 318 15.86 10.99 -15.62
CA PHE A 318 16.64 10.45 -14.50
C PHE A 318 16.84 8.93 -14.56
N ALA A 319 17.32 8.45 -15.72
CA ALA A 319 17.84 7.08 -15.81
C ALA A 319 19.10 6.99 -14.93
N ASN A 320 19.07 6.10 -13.92
CA ASN A 320 20.21 5.91 -13.03
C ASN A 320 20.52 4.41 -12.93
N PRO A 321 21.65 3.95 -13.52
CA PRO A 321 22.00 2.53 -13.56
C PRO A 321 22.06 1.84 -12.19
N LEU A 322 22.41 2.58 -11.12
CA LEU A 322 22.44 2.03 -9.77
C LEU A 322 21.02 1.76 -9.23
N LEU A 323 20.09 2.69 -9.46
CA LEU A 323 18.70 2.48 -9.06
C LEU A 323 18.05 1.37 -9.89
N ASP A 324 18.35 1.31 -11.19
CA ASP A 324 17.78 0.29 -12.08
C ASP A 324 18.33 -1.11 -11.74
N ALA A 325 19.58 -1.22 -11.32
CA ALA A 325 20.20 -2.47 -10.89
C ALA A 325 19.53 -3.05 -9.61
N VAL A 326 19.05 -2.19 -8.70
CA VAL A 326 18.40 -2.60 -7.44
C VAL A 326 16.87 -2.58 -7.51
N ALA A 327 16.29 -2.05 -8.58
CA ALA A 327 14.84 -1.96 -8.75
C ALA A 327 14.10 -3.30 -8.60
N PRO A 328 14.65 -4.45 -9.08
CA PRO A 328 14.03 -5.75 -8.87
C PRO A 328 13.81 -6.12 -7.40
N LEU A 329 14.62 -5.60 -6.48
CA LEU A 329 14.49 -5.85 -5.03
C LEU A 329 13.38 -5.03 -4.37
N ARG A 330 12.81 -4.05 -5.06
CA ARG A 330 11.72 -3.17 -4.56
C ARG A 330 11.97 -2.58 -3.17
N SER A 331 13.24 -2.40 -2.80
CA SER A 331 13.67 -1.97 -1.46
C SER A 331 14.38 -0.62 -1.45
N VAL A 332 14.25 0.14 -2.54
CA VAL A 332 14.66 1.54 -2.64
C VAL A 332 13.60 2.27 -3.46
N ASN A 333 12.77 3.08 -2.80
CA ASN A 333 11.56 3.61 -3.41
C ASN A 333 11.47 5.14 -3.31
N GLY A 334 10.75 5.76 -4.25
CA GLY A 334 10.18 7.09 -4.13
C GLY A 334 8.83 7.04 -3.44
N TYR A 335 8.44 8.12 -2.78
CA TYR A 335 7.16 8.23 -2.08
C TYR A 335 6.47 9.53 -2.48
N GLY A 336 5.15 9.49 -2.65
CA GLY A 336 4.37 10.66 -3.07
C GLY A 336 2.89 10.32 -3.24
N LEU A 337 2.26 9.89 -2.13
CA LEU A 337 0.84 9.58 -2.11
C LEU A 337 -0.01 10.84 -2.33
N PHE A 338 -1.09 10.68 -3.09
CA PHE A 338 -2.05 11.76 -3.37
C PHE A 338 -1.41 13.01 -3.95
N ARG A 339 -0.45 12.84 -4.86
CA ARG A 339 0.21 13.91 -5.60
C ARG A 339 -0.80 14.81 -6.30
N VAL A 340 -1.81 14.21 -6.95
CA VAL A 340 -2.94 14.89 -7.60
C VAL A 340 -4.23 14.40 -6.94
N MET A 341 -5.11 15.32 -6.58
CA MET A 341 -6.39 15.00 -5.95
C MET A 341 -7.43 14.63 -7.00
N THR A 342 -8.17 13.58 -6.73
CA THR A 342 -9.36 13.22 -7.49
C THR A 342 -10.53 14.06 -7.00
N THR A 343 -11.17 14.83 -7.88
CA THR A 343 -12.25 15.75 -7.53
C THR A 343 -13.65 15.21 -7.82
N GLU A 344 -13.74 14.10 -8.55
CA GLU A 344 -14.97 13.36 -8.82
C GLU A 344 -14.78 11.89 -8.47
N ARG A 345 -15.82 11.22 -8.03
CA ARG A 345 -15.77 9.80 -7.78
C ARG A 345 -16.56 9.04 -8.80
N PHE A 346 -15.85 8.28 -9.60
CA PHE A 346 -16.47 7.29 -10.48
C PHE A 346 -16.28 5.88 -9.90
N GLU A 347 -17.27 5.02 -10.18
CA GLU A 347 -17.25 3.61 -9.81
C GLU A 347 -17.64 2.75 -11.00
N ILE A 348 -16.92 1.67 -11.21
CA ILE A 348 -17.30 0.60 -12.12
C ILE A 348 -18.13 -0.41 -11.34
N VAL A 349 -19.37 -0.64 -11.78
CA VAL A 349 -20.25 -1.70 -11.32
C VAL A 349 -20.25 -2.80 -12.35
N ILE A 350 -19.97 -4.04 -11.92
CA ILE A 350 -20.01 -5.22 -12.78
C ILE A 350 -21.40 -5.82 -12.64
N GLU A 351 -22.11 -5.95 -13.75
CA GLU A 351 -23.41 -6.61 -13.79
C GLU A 351 -23.32 -7.89 -14.60
N GLY A 352 -23.95 -8.97 -14.09
CA GLY A 352 -24.15 -10.22 -14.80
C GLY A 352 -25.62 -10.42 -15.16
N GLY A 353 -25.88 -11.15 -16.23
CA GLY A 353 -27.22 -11.53 -16.68
C GLY A 353 -27.26 -12.93 -17.26
N ALA A 354 -28.32 -13.69 -16.95
CA ALA A 354 -28.59 -14.96 -17.61
C ALA A 354 -29.12 -14.73 -19.03
N ASP A 355 -29.72 -13.57 -19.26
CA ASP A 355 -30.18 -13.06 -20.54
C ASP A 355 -29.68 -11.62 -20.74
N SER A 356 -30.04 -10.98 -21.87
CA SER A 356 -29.62 -9.60 -22.15
C SER A 356 -30.56 -8.54 -21.58
N VAL A 357 -31.53 -8.92 -20.74
CA VAL A 357 -32.57 -8.04 -20.19
C VAL A 357 -32.44 -7.87 -18.67
N HIS A 358 -32.28 -8.99 -17.94
CA HIS A 358 -32.26 -9.00 -16.50
C HIS A 358 -30.83 -9.01 -15.98
N TRP A 359 -30.46 -7.92 -15.31
CA TRP A 359 -29.11 -7.69 -14.81
C TRP A 359 -29.08 -7.66 -13.30
N ARG A 360 -28.01 -8.28 -12.71
CA ARG A 360 -27.75 -8.29 -11.27
C ARG A 360 -26.33 -7.83 -11.01
N GLU A 361 -26.13 -6.97 -10.01
CA GLU A 361 -24.82 -6.43 -9.64
C GLU A 361 -23.99 -7.45 -8.88
N TYR A 362 -22.73 -7.65 -9.25
CA TYR A 362 -21.72 -8.28 -8.41
C TYR A 362 -21.28 -7.28 -7.33
N ARG A 363 -21.50 -7.62 -6.08
CA ARG A 363 -21.14 -6.75 -4.95
C ARG A 363 -19.73 -7.03 -4.48
N PHE A 364 -18.93 -5.99 -4.39
CA PHE A 364 -17.61 -6.03 -3.76
C PHE A 364 -17.72 -5.96 -2.24
N ARG A 365 -16.69 -6.46 -1.52
CA ARG A 365 -16.75 -6.52 -0.05
C ARG A 365 -16.62 -5.15 0.58
N TRP A 366 -15.78 -4.28 0.03
CA TRP A 366 -15.32 -3.10 0.73
C TRP A 366 -15.51 -1.79 -0.04
N LYS A 367 -15.38 -1.80 -1.37
CA LYS A 367 -15.60 -0.58 -2.17
C LYS A 367 -17.06 -0.11 -2.11
N PRO A 368 -17.32 1.17 -2.35
CA PRO A 368 -18.68 1.69 -2.53
C PRO A 368 -19.46 0.89 -3.59
N GLY A 369 -20.68 0.57 -3.28
CA GLY A 369 -21.59 -0.20 -4.13
C GLY A 369 -23.03 0.16 -3.79
N ASP A 370 -23.70 -0.62 -2.92
CA ASP A 370 -25.04 -0.32 -2.42
C ASP A 370 -25.01 1.03 -1.65
N PRO A 371 -25.81 2.04 -2.07
CA PRO A 371 -25.85 3.35 -1.42
C PRO A 371 -26.19 3.31 0.06
N THR A 372 -26.99 2.35 0.51
CA THR A 372 -27.44 2.24 1.90
C THR A 372 -26.40 1.56 2.81
N ARG A 373 -25.43 0.88 2.19
CA ARG A 373 -24.40 0.17 2.94
C ARG A 373 -23.44 1.16 3.59
N ARG A 374 -23.28 1.05 4.93
CA ARG A 374 -22.32 1.85 5.69
C ARG A 374 -20.91 1.59 5.20
N PRO A 375 -20.12 2.64 4.87
CA PRO A 375 -18.72 2.49 4.54
C PRO A 375 -17.93 1.79 5.64
N ALA A 376 -17.18 0.73 5.30
CA ALA A 376 -16.51 -0.11 6.28
C ALA A 376 -15.17 0.47 6.74
N PHE A 377 -14.81 0.21 8.00
CA PHE A 377 -13.45 0.36 8.49
C PHE A 377 -12.72 -0.96 8.22
N VAL A 378 -11.73 -0.95 7.30
CA VAL A 378 -11.11 -2.17 6.76
C VAL A 378 -9.67 -2.34 7.22
N ALA A 379 -8.96 -1.21 7.41
CA ALA A 379 -7.59 -1.26 7.86
C ALA A 379 -7.46 -2.04 9.21
N PRO A 380 -6.44 -2.85 9.41
CA PRO A 380 -5.20 -2.95 8.60
C PRO A 380 -5.26 -3.96 7.45
N HIS A 381 -6.39 -4.60 7.16
CA HIS A 381 -6.57 -5.46 5.99
C HIS A 381 -6.46 -4.62 4.70
N MET A 382 -5.83 -5.20 3.67
CA MET A 382 -5.64 -4.57 2.37
C MET A 382 -6.39 -5.36 1.30
N PRO A 383 -7.64 -4.97 0.96
CA PRO A 383 -8.42 -5.64 -0.08
C PRO A 383 -7.92 -5.21 -1.47
N ARG A 384 -7.09 -6.07 -2.07
CA ARG A 384 -6.32 -5.76 -3.28
C ARG A 384 -7.20 -5.49 -4.50
N LEU A 385 -8.24 -6.32 -4.69
CA LEU A 385 -9.14 -6.18 -5.82
C LEU A 385 -10.01 -4.93 -5.70
N ASP A 386 -10.57 -4.65 -4.50
CA ASP A 386 -11.40 -3.46 -4.26
C ASP A 386 -10.60 -2.16 -4.53
N TRP A 387 -9.31 -2.13 -4.14
CA TRP A 387 -8.41 -1.02 -4.44
C TRP A 387 -8.14 -0.88 -5.95
N GLN A 388 -7.88 -1.99 -6.65
CA GLN A 388 -7.65 -1.95 -8.09
C GLN A 388 -8.89 -1.49 -8.87
N MET A 389 -10.09 -1.78 -8.40
CA MET A 389 -11.32 -1.29 -9.00
C MET A 389 -11.44 0.24 -8.95
N TRP A 390 -10.90 0.90 -7.91
CA TRP A 390 -10.85 2.37 -7.88
C TRP A 390 -9.89 2.92 -8.95
N PHE A 391 -8.72 2.33 -9.12
CA PHE A 391 -7.81 2.71 -10.21
C PHE A 391 -8.41 2.42 -11.59
N ALA A 392 -9.13 1.32 -11.74
CA ALA A 392 -9.84 1.02 -12.98
C ALA A 392 -10.91 2.07 -13.31
N ALA A 393 -11.59 2.62 -12.30
CA ALA A 393 -12.56 3.68 -12.51
C ALA A 393 -11.91 5.02 -12.93
N LEU A 394 -10.65 5.27 -12.54
CA LEU A 394 -9.87 6.44 -12.98
C LEU A 394 -9.28 6.25 -14.38
N ASN A 395 -8.87 5.04 -14.73
CA ASN A 395 -8.26 4.70 -16.02
C ASN A 395 -8.69 3.29 -16.47
N PRO A 396 -9.90 3.15 -17.05
CA PRO A 396 -10.40 1.84 -17.49
C PRO A 396 -9.52 1.16 -18.54
N GLU A 397 -8.90 1.93 -19.44
CA GLU A 397 -8.02 1.39 -20.47
C GLU A 397 -6.73 0.79 -19.85
N GLY A 398 -6.13 1.46 -18.90
CA GLY A 398 -4.95 0.96 -18.19
C GLY A 398 -5.24 -0.26 -17.31
N ALA A 399 -6.51 -0.49 -16.95
CA ALA A 399 -6.93 -1.64 -16.16
C ALA A 399 -7.25 -2.89 -16.99
N ARG A 400 -7.30 -2.81 -18.33
CA ARG A 400 -7.74 -3.92 -19.20
C ARG A 400 -6.98 -5.22 -18.98
N GLU A 401 -5.69 -5.13 -18.67
CA GLU A 401 -4.82 -6.31 -18.47
C GLU A 401 -5.36 -7.27 -17.41
N TRP A 402 -5.96 -6.77 -16.34
CA TRP A 402 -6.51 -7.60 -15.27
C TRP A 402 -8.05 -7.59 -15.23
N LEU A 403 -8.70 -6.51 -15.72
CA LEU A 403 -10.15 -6.37 -15.69
C LEU A 403 -10.82 -7.35 -16.68
N VAL A 404 -10.26 -7.53 -17.88
CA VAL A 404 -10.77 -8.50 -18.87
C VAL A 404 -10.68 -9.93 -18.34
N PRO A 405 -9.55 -10.42 -17.79
CA PRO A 405 -9.50 -11.70 -17.10
C PRO A 405 -10.52 -11.83 -15.96
N LEU A 406 -10.69 -10.81 -15.12
CA LEU A 406 -11.71 -10.81 -14.08
C LEU A 406 -13.10 -11.11 -14.67
N LEU A 407 -13.52 -10.38 -15.72
CA LEU A 407 -14.82 -10.59 -16.36
C LEU A 407 -14.98 -12.00 -16.93
N ARG A 408 -13.91 -12.56 -17.52
CA ARG A 408 -13.91 -13.93 -18.01
C ARG A 408 -14.12 -14.94 -16.88
N HIS A 409 -13.45 -14.75 -15.73
CA HIS A 409 -13.63 -15.62 -14.57
C HIS A 409 -15.04 -15.54 -13.98
N LEU A 410 -15.70 -14.37 -14.04
CA LEU A 410 -17.10 -14.24 -13.63
C LEU A 410 -18.05 -14.98 -14.58
N LEU A 411 -17.79 -14.94 -15.89
CA LEU A 411 -18.55 -15.69 -16.90
C LEU A 411 -18.38 -17.21 -16.77
N VAL A 412 -17.21 -17.67 -16.32
CA VAL A 412 -16.93 -19.09 -16.05
C VAL A 412 -17.44 -19.52 -14.67
N GLY A 413 -17.57 -18.58 -13.74
CA GLY A 413 -17.96 -18.86 -12.36
C GLY A 413 -16.83 -19.41 -11.50
N THR A 414 -15.58 -18.95 -11.73
CA THR A 414 -14.39 -19.43 -11.05
C THR A 414 -14.46 -19.18 -9.53
N PRO A 415 -14.44 -20.23 -8.66
CA PRO A 415 -14.69 -20.08 -7.22
C PRO A 415 -13.67 -19.19 -6.51
N GLU A 416 -12.38 -19.29 -6.87
CA GLU A 416 -11.27 -18.53 -6.25
C GLU A 416 -11.44 -17.02 -6.48
N VAL A 417 -11.92 -16.64 -7.67
CA VAL A 417 -12.17 -15.23 -8.03
C VAL A 417 -13.47 -14.74 -7.40
N LEU A 418 -14.54 -15.55 -7.42
CA LEU A 418 -15.79 -15.23 -6.75
C LEU A 418 -15.62 -15.04 -5.23
N ALA A 419 -14.69 -15.77 -4.61
CA ALA A 419 -14.36 -15.63 -3.19
C ALA A 419 -13.75 -14.24 -2.84
N LEU A 420 -13.24 -13.49 -3.79
CA LEU A 420 -12.78 -12.10 -3.59
C LEU A 420 -13.94 -11.12 -3.44
N LEU A 421 -15.11 -11.46 -3.98
CA LEU A 421 -16.29 -10.61 -3.99
C LEU A 421 -17.08 -10.71 -2.67
N GLY A 422 -17.95 -9.75 -2.42
CA GLY A 422 -18.83 -9.73 -1.26
C GLY A 422 -20.06 -10.60 -1.46
N GLU A 423 -20.61 -10.60 -2.69
CA GLU A 423 -21.82 -11.36 -3.03
C GLU A 423 -21.73 -11.80 -4.50
N ASN A 424 -21.99 -13.09 -4.71
CA ASN A 424 -22.19 -13.65 -6.03
C ASN A 424 -23.70 -13.75 -6.31
N PRO A 425 -24.26 -12.96 -7.24
CA PRO A 425 -25.69 -13.01 -7.57
C PRO A 425 -26.10 -14.24 -8.38
N PHE A 426 -25.15 -15.11 -8.75
CA PHE A 426 -25.34 -16.31 -9.57
C PHE A 426 -24.80 -17.58 -8.88
N PRO A 427 -25.34 -17.98 -7.72
CA PRO A 427 -24.80 -19.11 -6.96
C PRO A 427 -25.02 -20.47 -7.62
N GLY A 428 -26.06 -20.62 -8.48
CA GLY A 428 -26.41 -21.90 -9.11
C GLY A 428 -25.70 -22.13 -10.45
N ALA A 429 -25.59 -21.10 -11.27
CA ALA A 429 -24.92 -21.15 -12.56
C ALA A 429 -24.36 -19.79 -12.92
N PRO A 430 -23.18 -19.71 -13.58
CA PRO A 430 -22.60 -18.45 -13.96
C PRO A 430 -23.49 -17.69 -14.95
N PRO A 431 -23.38 -16.35 -15.04
CA PRO A 431 -24.16 -15.55 -15.98
C PRO A 431 -23.68 -15.82 -17.41
N ARG A 432 -24.61 -15.73 -18.37
CA ARG A 432 -24.28 -15.81 -19.79
C ARG A 432 -23.59 -14.55 -20.30
N TYR A 433 -23.93 -13.42 -19.70
CA TYR A 433 -23.41 -12.11 -20.08
C TYR A 433 -22.90 -11.34 -18.86
N VAL A 434 -21.86 -10.53 -19.07
CA VAL A 434 -21.40 -9.51 -18.11
C VAL A 434 -21.24 -8.17 -18.81
N ARG A 435 -21.46 -7.07 -18.10
CA ARG A 435 -21.20 -5.72 -18.59
C ARG A 435 -20.63 -4.84 -17.50
N LEU A 436 -19.96 -3.77 -17.90
CA LEU A 436 -19.45 -2.75 -17.01
C LEU A 436 -20.31 -1.50 -17.12
N VAL A 437 -20.82 -1.06 -15.99
CA VAL A 437 -21.63 0.16 -15.87
C VAL A 437 -20.88 1.19 -15.10
N TYR A 438 -20.86 2.43 -15.59
CA TYR A 438 -20.13 3.53 -15.02
C TYR A 438 -21.08 4.45 -14.26
N TYR A 439 -20.81 4.64 -12.96
CA TYR A 439 -21.60 5.49 -12.09
C TYR A 439 -20.73 6.61 -11.52
N ARG A 440 -21.35 7.80 -11.36
CA ARG A 440 -20.83 8.86 -10.52
C ARG A 440 -21.40 8.69 -9.11
N TYR A 441 -20.54 8.72 -8.11
CA TYR A 441 -20.90 8.62 -6.70
C TYR A 441 -20.56 9.92 -5.98
N ARG A 442 -21.35 10.27 -4.97
CA ARG A 442 -21.03 11.29 -3.97
C ARG A 442 -21.55 10.86 -2.61
N PHE A 443 -21.00 11.41 -1.54
CA PHE A 443 -21.64 11.24 -0.24
C PHE A 443 -23.04 11.87 -0.24
N SER A 444 -23.99 11.23 0.43
CA SER A 444 -25.29 11.83 0.73
C SER A 444 -25.11 13.00 1.68
N THR A 445 -25.91 14.05 1.51
CA THR A 445 -26.00 15.12 2.50
C THR A 445 -26.57 14.60 3.83
N PRO A 446 -26.38 15.32 4.96
CA PRO A 446 -27.00 14.94 6.24
C PRO A 446 -28.52 14.78 6.14
N THR A 447 -29.20 15.64 5.38
CA THR A 447 -30.65 15.57 5.14
C THR A 447 -31.04 14.35 4.30
N GLU A 448 -30.34 14.11 3.18
CA GLU A 448 -30.59 12.92 2.34
C GLU A 448 -30.39 11.63 3.13
N ARG A 449 -29.35 11.58 3.96
CA ARG A 449 -29.09 10.42 4.78
C ARG A 449 -30.15 10.21 5.87
N ALA A 450 -30.60 11.28 6.50
CA ALA A 450 -31.66 11.22 7.52
C ALA A 450 -32.98 10.67 6.95
N THR A 451 -33.30 11.01 5.69
CA THR A 451 -34.54 10.60 5.03
C THR A 451 -34.45 9.24 4.36
N SER A 452 -33.32 8.88 3.74
CA SER A 452 -33.18 7.66 2.93
C SER A 452 -32.36 6.55 3.62
N GLY A 453 -31.62 6.87 4.69
CA GLY A 453 -30.62 5.97 5.29
C GLY A 453 -29.37 5.77 4.43
N ALA A 454 -29.29 6.38 3.24
CA ALA A 454 -28.21 6.17 2.30
C ALA A 454 -26.95 6.97 2.69
N TRP A 455 -25.79 6.33 2.60
CA TRP A 455 -24.48 6.96 2.78
C TRP A 455 -23.97 7.58 1.49
N TRP A 456 -24.43 7.06 0.34
CA TRP A 456 -24.01 7.45 -0.99
C TRP A 456 -25.20 7.81 -1.84
N GLN A 457 -24.99 8.74 -2.76
CA GLN A 457 -25.85 8.95 -3.92
C GLN A 457 -25.08 8.49 -5.15
N ARG A 458 -25.77 7.82 -6.08
CA ARG A 458 -25.15 7.39 -7.34
C ARG A 458 -26.03 7.74 -8.53
N GLU A 459 -25.37 8.13 -9.61
CA GLU A 459 -25.99 8.45 -10.89
C GLU A 459 -25.31 7.60 -11.97
N ARG A 460 -26.10 6.93 -12.81
CA ARG A 460 -25.54 6.19 -13.92
C ARG A 460 -25.07 7.15 -15.01
N VAL A 461 -23.79 7.08 -15.36
CA VAL A 461 -23.17 7.88 -16.43
C VAL A 461 -23.31 7.18 -17.77
N GLY A 462 -23.13 5.86 -17.80
CA GLY A 462 -23.22 5.09 -19.05
C GLY A 462 -22.73 3.66 -18.89
N TYR A 463 -22.49 3.01 -20.02
CA TYR A 463 -21.91 1.68 -20.11
C TYR A 463 -20.48 1.79 -20.63
N LEU A 464 -19.51 1.15 -19.95
CA LEU A 464 -18.13 1.07 -20.44
C LEU A 464 -17.95 -0.05 -21.47
N THR A 465 -18.79 -1.08 -21.40
CA THR A 465 -18.76 -2.18 -22.36
C THR A 465 -20.19 -2.53 -22.82
N ALA A 466 -20.31 -2.97 -24.07
CA ALA A 466 -21.45 -3.78 -24.48
C ALA A 466 -21.48 -5.08 -23.62
N PRO A 467 -22.61 -5.80 -23.56
CA PRO A 467 -22.67 -7.11 -22.95
C PRO A 467 -21.63 -8.06 -23.57
N LEU A 468 -20.77 -8.63 -22.73
CA LEU A 468 -19.72 -9.58 -23.11
C LEU A 468 -20.18 -10.99 -22.74
N SER A 469 -19.86 -11.99 -23.59
CA SER A 469 -20.04 -13.42 -23.32
C SER A 469 -18.75 -14.18 -23.63
N LEU A 470 -18.69 -15.46 -23.32
CA LEU A 470 -17.56 -16.32 -23.72
C LEU A 470 -17.46 -16.51 -25.23
N GLU A 471 -18.54 -16.29 -25.96
CA GLU A 471 -18.64 -16.41 -27.44
C GLU A 471 -18.28 -15.08 -28.16
N GLY A 472 -18.10 -13.99 -27.41
CA GLY A 472 -17.79 -12.65 -27.94
C GLY A 472 -18.71 -11.54 -27.39
N SER A 473 -18.57 -10.32 -27.91
CA SER A 473 -19.46 -9.21 -27.58
C SER A 473 -20.75 -9.23 -28.36
N LEU A 474 -21.90 -8.99 -27.70
CA LEU A 474 -23.14 -8.68 -28.40
C LEU A 474 -23.05 -7.27 -29.02
N PRO A 475 -23.61 -7.04 -30.22
CA PRO A 475 -23.74 -5.71 -30.78
C PRO A 475 -24.54 -4.82 -29.80
N PRO A 476 -24.20 -3.53 -29.68
CA PRO A 476 -25.01 -2.59 -28.90
C PRO A 476 -26.43 -2.53 -29.50
N ARG A 477 -27.45 -2.66 -28.66
CA ARG A 477 -28.85 -2.42 -29.02
C ARG A 477 -29.18 -0.96 -28.89
#